data_e81c09a760fc692aa441b116357eec9f
#
_entry.id   e81c09a760fc692aa441b116357eec9f
#
_cell.length_a   1.000
_cell.length_b   1.000
_cell.length_c   1.000
_cell.angle_alpha   90.00
_cell.angle_beta   90.00
_cell.angle_gamma   90.00
#
_symmetry.space_group_name_H-M   'P 1'
#
loop_
_entity.id
_entity.type
_entity.pdbx_description
1 polymer ?
#
loop_
_entity_poly.entity_id
_entity_poly.type
_entity_poly.pdbx_seq_one_letter_code
_entity_poly.pdbx_strand_id
1 'polypeptide(L)'
;AEMVCSNSFRSDDDEQNAVGLLHWEMRAAGGIIMSTADKHKLPAGGALAVDRDLFAQAVTATLIAHPNITVSHEEISSLPDEGQWIIATGPLTSGKLADAIAAETGAEALAFFDAIAPILY
;
A
#
# COMPACT_ATOMS: atom_id res chain seq x y z
N ALA A 1 -2.72 6.41 -7.39
CA ALA A 1 -1.90 5.75 -6.36
C ALA A 1 -0.69 6.61 -5.99
N GLU A 2 -0.15 6.42 -4.81
CA GLU A 2 1.07 7.10 -4.33
C GLU A 2 1.93 6.13 -3.52
N MET A 3 3.25 6.31 -3.61
CA MET A 3 4.20 5.59 -2.75
C MET A 3 4.61 6.52 -1.61
N VAL A 4 4.09 6.28 -0.42
CA VAL A 4 4.20 7.22 0.71
C VAL A 4 5.59 7.22 1.35
N CYS A 5 6.24 6.07 1.48
CA CYS A 5 7.50 5.94 2.22
C CYS A 5 8.70 5.78 1.28
N SER A 6 8.86 4.61 0.68
CA SER A 6 10.03 4.22 -0.12
C SER A 6 9.59 3.77 -1.50
N ASN A 7 10.49 3.84 -2.48
CA ASN A 7 10.31 3.22 -3.78
C ASN A 7 10.87 1.79 -3.85
N SER A 8 11.25 1.20 -2.72
CA SER A 8 11.74 -0.17 -2.60
C SER A 8 10.72 -1.07 -1.93
N PHE A 9 10.44 -2.20 -2.56
CA PHE A 9 9.66 -3.31 -2.00
C PHE A 9 10.53 -4.34 -1.27
N ARG A 10 11.78 -3.99 -0.96
CA ARG A 10 12.79 -4.86 -0.31
C ARG A 10 13.29 -5.98 -1.23
N SER A 11 13.74 -7.11 -0.63
CA SER A 11 14.28 -8.24 -1.36
C SER A 11 13.28 -8.85 -2.34
N ASP A 12 13.77 -9.22 -3.52
CA ASP A 12 13.00 -9.92 -4.57
C ASP A 12 13.47 -11.38 -4.72
N ASP A 13 14.24 -11.88 -3.76
CA ASP A 13 14.75 -13.25 -3.70
C ASP A 13 13.68 -14.14 -3.04
N ASP A 14 13.02 -14.95 -3.84
CA ASP A 14 11.92 -15.84 -3.43
C ASP A 14 12.39 -17.15 -2.79
N GLU A 15 13.66 -17.50 -2.94
CA GLU A 15 14.22 -18.72 -2.37
C GLU A 15 14.75 -18.52 -0.94
N GLN A 16 15.30 -17.33 -0.64
CA GLN A 16 16.01 -17.08 0.62
C GLN A 16 15.38 -15.98 1.48
N ASN A 17 14.32 -15.33 1.00
CA ASN A 17 13.72 -14.21 1.70
C ASN A 17 12.19 -14.25 1.68
N ALA A 18 11.58 -14.18 2.86
CA ALA A 18 10.12 -14.23 3.00
C ALA A 18 9.39 -13.10 2.22
N VAL A 19 10.00 -11.92 2.07
CA VAL A 19 9.42 -10.84 1.27
C VAL A 19 9.48 -11.19 -0.21
N GLY A 20 10.58 -11.76 -0.68
CA GLY A 20 10.70 -12.25 -2.06
C GLY A 20 9.69 -13.37 -2.36
N LEU A 21 9.50 -14.30 -1.44
CA LEU A 21 8.47 -15.34 -1.58
C LEU A 21 7.07 -14.73 -1.69
N LEU A 22 6.73 -13.73 -0.86
CA LEU A 22 5.47 -13.01 -0.97
C LEU A 22 5.32 -12.33 -2.36
N HIS A 23 6.37 -11.74 -2.89
CA HIS A 23 6.36 -11.16 -4.23
C HIS A 23 6.06 -12.21 -5.29
N TRP A 24 6.68 -13.40 -5.17
CA TRP A 24 6.44 -14.52 -6.07
C TRP A 24 4.97 -14.97 -6.03
N GLU A 25 4.41 -15.15 -4.83
CA GLU A 25 3.00 -15.51 -4.65
C GLU A 25 2.05 -14.46 -5.24
N MET A 26 2.32 -13.17 -5.03
CA MET A 26 1.54 -12.07 -5.60
C MET A 26 1.63 -12.04 -7.13
N ARG A 27 2.79 -12.38 -7.73
CA ARG A 27 2.94 -12.53 -9.18
C ARG A 27 2.15 -13.72 -9.71
N ALA A 28 2.23 -14.87 -9.02
CA ALA A 28 1.46 -16.06 -9.36
C ALA A 28 -0.05 -15.83 -9.30
N ALA A 29 -0.51 -15.00 -8.37
CA ALA A 29 -1.90 -14.58 -8.26
C ALA A 29 -2.33 -13.51 -9.31
N GLY A 30 -1.43 -13.05 -10.17
CA GLY A 30 -1.73 -12.02 -11.16
C GLY A 30 -1.96 -10.62 -10.58
N GLY A 31 -1.37 -10.33 -9.42
CA GLY A 31 -1.57 -9.07 -8.71
C GLY A 31 -1.07 -7.85 -9.49
N ILE A 32 -1.87 -6.79 -9.52
CA ILE A 32 -1.57 -5.54 -10.22
C ILE A 32 -0.28 -4.88 -9.71
N ILE A 33 0.00 -4.97 -8.42
CA ILE A 33 1.16 -4.32 -7.80
C ILE A 33 2.46 -4.90 -8.35
N MET A 34 2.63 -6.23 -8.33
CA MET A 34 3.84 -6.87 -8.81
C MET A 34 3.97 -6.76 -10.33
N SER A 35 2.90 -6.95 -11.08
CA SER A 35 2.93 -6.81 -12.54
C SER A 35 3.29 -5.38 -13.00
N THR A 36 2.93 -4.38 -12.23
CA THR A 36 3.31 -2.99 -12.49
C THR A 36 4.73 -2.70 -12.01
N ALA A 37 5.13 -3.23 -10.86
CA ALA A 37 6.50 -3.07 -10.34
C ALA A 37 7.54 -3.65 -11.30
N ASP A 38 7.28 -4.83 -11.85
CA ASP A 38 8.19 -5.48 -12.81
C ASP A 38 8.40 -4.65 -14.09
N LYS A 39 7.38 -3.90 -14.53
CA LYS A 39 7.46 -3.01 -15.70
C LYS A 39 8.26 -1.73 -15.45
N HIS A 40 8.32 -1.29 -14.21
CA HIS A 40 8.95 -0.03 -13.80
C HIS A 40 10.13 -0.24 -12.85
N LYS A 41 10.70 -1.44 -12.87
CA LYS A 41 11.84 -1.83 -12.03
C LYS A 41 13.08 -1.00 -12.37
N LEU A 42 13.76 -0.56 -11.31
CA LEU A 42 15.08 0.08 -11.38
C LEU A 42 16.17 -0.87 -10.90
N PRO A 43 17.40 -0.74 -11.38
CA PRO A 43 18.54 -1.51 -10.88
C PRO A 43 18.79 -1.22 -9.39
N ALA A 44 18.64 -2.24 -8.53
CA ALA A 44 18.81 -2.11 -7.08
C ALA A 44 19.41 -3.38 -6.45
N GLY A 45 20.28 -4.08 -7.16
CA GLY A 45 20.83 -5.35 -6.71
C GLY A 45 19.75 -6.42 -6.52
N GLY A 46 19.69 -7.05 -5.37
CA GLY A 46 18.67 -8.06 -5.02
C GLY A 46 17.34 -7.48 -4.53
N ALA A 47 17.18 -6.16 -4.50
CA ALA A 47 15.94 -5.53 -4.11
C ALA A 47 15.04 -5.20 -5.31
N LEU A 48 13.73 -5.25 -5.11
CA LEU A 48 12.76 -4.72 -6.05
C LEU A 48 12.56 -3.23 -5.76
N ALA A 49 13.21 -2.37 -6.52
CA ALA A 49 12.98 -0.93 -6.51
C ALA A 49 12.32 -0.50 -7.81
N VAL A 50 11.50 0.52 -7.77
CA VAL A 50 10.74 1.01 -8.91
C VAL A 50 10.91 2.52 -9.11
N ASP A 51 10.69 2.99 -10.33
CA ASP A 51 10.45 4.39 -10.59
C ASP A 51 9.12 4.78 -9.91
N ARG A 52 9.20 5.66 -8.91
CA ARG A 52 8.06 6.01 -8.05
C ARG A 52 6.89 6.59 -8.83
N ASP A 53 7.18 7.52 -9.73
CA ASP A 53 6.16 8.27 -10.45
C ASP A 53 5.52 7.41 -11.54
N LEU A 54 6.32 6.69 -12.32
CA LEU A 54 5.83 5.80 -13.36
C LEU A 54 5.03 4.64 -12.78
N PHE A 55 5.47 4.07 -11.66
CA PHE A 55 4.73 3.02 -10.96
C PHE A 55 3.36 3.53 -10.47
N ALA A 56 3.34 4.68 -9.77
CA ALA A 56 2.12 5.27 -9.23
C ALA A 56 1.11 5.62 -10.34
N GLN A 57 1.58 6.21 -11.44
CA GLN A 57 0.77 6.53 -12.61
C GLN A 57 0.19 5.27 -13.27
N ALA A 58 1.00 4.22 -13.45
CA ALA A 58 0.56 2.99 -14.10
C ALA A 58 -0.49 2.24 -13.27
N VAL A 59 -0.32 2.16 -11.94
CA VAL A 59 -1.35 1.60 -11.04
C VAL A 59 -2.63 2.41 -11.12
N THR A 60 -2.54 3.73 -11.03
CA THR A 60 -3.70 4.62 -11.12
C THR A 60 -4.45 4.46 -12.44
N ALA A 61 -3.72 4.45 -13.55
CA ALA A 61 -4.31 4.28 -14.88
C ALA A 61 -5.04 2.93 -15.02
N THR A 62 -4.46 1.87 -14.50
CA THR A 62 -5.08 0.53 -14.52
C THR A 62 -6.37 0.47 -13.72
N LEU A 63 -6.38 1.09 -12.53
CA LEU A 63 -7.58 1.14 -11.69
C LEU A 63 -8.70 1.97 -12.34
N ILE A 64 -8.38 3.14 -12.87
CA ILE A 64 -9.36 4.04 -13.52
C ILE A 64 -9.94 3.40 -14.79
N ALA A 65 -9.14 2.63 -15.52
CA ALA A 65 -9.60 1.95 -16.74
C ALA A 65 -10.49 0.72 -16.46
N HIS A 66 -10.56 0.25 -15.22
CA HIS A 66 -11.33 -0.94 -14.90
C HIS A 66 -12.83 -0.64 -14.77
N PRO A 67 -13.73 -1.34 -15.48
CA PRO A 67 -15.16 -0.98 -15.56
C PRO A 67 -15.91 -1.10 -14.23
N ASN A 68 -15.40 -1.90 -13.28
CA ASN A 68 -16.04 -2.15 -11.99
C ASN A 68 -15.36 -1.40 -10.83
N ILE A 69 -14.47 -0.45 -11.14
CA ILE A 69 -13.76 0.32 -10.11
C ILE A 69 -14.09 1.80 -10.26
N THR A 70 -14.56 2.40 -9.20
CA THR A 70 -14.69 3.86 -9.09
C THR A 70 -13.67 4.36 -8.07
N VAL A 71 -12.81 5.28 -8.49
CA VAL A 71 -11.81 5.91 -7.61
C VAL A 71 -12.35 7.25 -7.13
N SER A 72 -12.48 7.41 -5.81
CA SER A 72 -12.77 8.71 -5.17
C SER A 72 -11.55 9.20 -4.41
N HIS A 73 -11.35 10.53 -4.41
CA HIS A 73 -10.25 11.22 -3.70
C HIS A 73 -10.78 12.03 -2.51
N GLU A 74 -11.82 11.53 -1.88
CA GLU A 74 -12.43 12.19 -0.72
C GLU A 74 -11.83 11.67 0.60
N GLU A 75 -11.77 12.55 1.60
CA GLU A 75 -11.47 12.12 2.96
C GLU A 75 -12.64 11.32 3.52
N ILE A 76 -12.39 10.09 3.93
CA ILE A 76 -13.36 9.26 4.64
C ILE A 76 -13.15 9.48 6.15
N SER A 77 -14.15 10.05 6.80
CA SER A 77 -14.10 10.41 8.24
C SER A 77 -15.01 9.56 9.13
N SER A 78 -15.81 8.67 8.53
CA SER A 78 -16.71 7.75 9.24
C SER A 78 -16.75 6.41 8.53
N LEU A 79 -17.09 5.37 9.26
CA LEU A 79 -17.33 4.06 8.67
C LEU A 79 -18.71 4.04 8.01
N PRO A 80 -18.86 3.40 6.87
CA PRO A 80 -20.16 3.24 6.22
C PRO A 80 -21.03 2.22 6.97
N ASP A 81 -22.31 2.46 6.96
CA ASP A 81 -23.29 1.62 7.66
C ASP A 81 -23.60 0.30 6.93
N GLU A 82 -23.31 0.21 5.63
CA GLU A 82 -23.65 -0.95 4.79
C GLU A 82 -22.50 -1.35 3.87
N GLY A 83 -22.49 -2.62 3.46
CA GLY A 83 -21.54 -3.16 2.50
C GLY A 83 -20.35 -3.89 3.13
N GLN A 84 -19.38 -4.25 2.30
CA GLN A 84 -18.12 -4.86 2.73
C GLN A 84 -16.99 -3.85 2.53
N TRP A 85 -16.19 -3.65 3.56
CA TRP A 85 -15.16 -2.61 3.59
C TRP A 85 -13.80 -3.18 3.94
N ILE A 86 -12.78 -2.62 3.30
CA ILE A 86 -11.38 -2.86 3.65
C ILE A 86 -10.77 -1.50 3.96
N ILE A 87 -10.33 -1.32 5.20
CA ILE A 87 -9.61 -0.13 5.64
C ILE A 87 -8.13 -0.45 5.55
N ALA A 88 -7.44 0.16 4.61
CA ALA A 88 -6.03 -0.07 4.33
C ALA A 88 -5.22 1.25 4.32
N THR A 89 -5.59 2.18 5.17
CA THR A 89 -5.03 3.54 5.24
C THR A 89 -3.65 3.61 5.90
N GLY A 90 -3.23 2.52 6.57
CA GLY A 90 -1.91 2.42 7.17
C GLY A 90 -1.68 3.35 8.36
N PRO A 91 -0.41 3.68 8.68
CA PRO A 91 -0.06 4.41 9.89
C PRO A 91 -0.43 5.91 9.86
N LEU A 92 -0.78 6.46 8.70
CA LEU A 92 -1.16 7.87 8.54
C LEU A 92 -2.67 8.06 8.42
N THR A 93 -3.45 7.16 9.02
CA THR A 93 -4.91 7.29 9.10
C THR A 93 -5.30 8.60 9.77
N SER A 94 -6.26 9.33 9.18
CA SER A 94 -6.73 10.59 9.76
C SER A 94 -7.37 10.37 11.13
N GLY A 95 -7.24 11.35 12.03
CA GLY A 95 -7.76 11.24 13.40
C GLY A 95 -9.25 10.89 13.44
N LYS A 96 -10.07 11.51 12.58
CA LYS A 96 -11.52 11.24 12.51
C LYS A 96 -11.83 9.80 12.14
N LEU A 97 -11.14 9.24 11.16
CA LEU A 97 -11.33 7.85 10.77
C LEU A 97 -10.79 6.89 11.85
N ALA A 98 -9.67 7.22 12.50
CA ALA A 98 -9.14 6.45 13.62
C ALA A 98 -10.13 6.39 14.79
N ASP A 99 -10.75 7.52 15.13
CA ASP A 99 -11.78 7.61 16.18
C ASP A 99 -13.02 6.77 15.82
N ALA A 100 -13.46 6.82 14.56
CA ALA A 100 -14.58 6.01 14.07
C ALA A 100 -14.29 4.50 14.15
N ILE A 101 -13.06 4.08 13.79
CA ILE A 101 -12.64 2.67 13.91
C ILE A 101 -12.59 2.25 15.38
N ALA A 102 -12.05 3.10 16.26
CA ALA A 102 -11.98 2.80 17.69
C ALA A 102 -13.37 2.65 18.31
N ALA A 103 -14.31 3.50 17.92
CA ALA A 103 -15.71 3.43 18.37
C ALA A 103 -16.37 2.11 17.94
N GLU A 104 -16.16 1.66 16.71
CA GLU A 104 -16.74 0.42 16.18
C GLU A 104 -16.11 -0.83 16.79
N THR A 105 -14.80 -0.82 16.98
CA THR A 105 -14.06 -2.00 17.49
C THR A 105 -14.05 -2.09 19.02
N GLY A 106 -14.42 -1.04 19.72
CA GLY A 106 -14.31 -0.95 21.18
C GLY A 106 -12.87 -0.90 21.69
N ALA A 107 -11.91 -0.65 20.82
CA ALA A 107 -10.50 -0.56 21.18
C ALA A 107 -10.20 0.82 21.78
N GLU A 108 -9.58 0.86 22.98
CA GLU A 108 -9.21 2.14 23.64
C GLU A 108 -8.12 2.91 22.89
N ALA A 109 -7.35 2.26 22.00
CA ALA A 109 -6.37 2.91 21.17
C ALA A 109 -6.01 2.08 19.95
N LEU A 110 -6.09 2.69 18.76
CA LEU A 110 -5.33 2.26 17.59
C LEU A 110 -3.94 2.88 17.73
N ALA A 111 -2.95 2.09 18.08
CA ALA A 111 -1.57 2.57 18.16
C ALA A 111 -0.98 2.64 16.74
N PHE A 112 -0.95 3.84 16.17
CA PHE A 112 -0.19 4.11 14.96
C PHE A 112 1.19 4.62 15.36
N PHE A 113 2.24 3.91 14.96
CA PHE A 113 3.60 4.35 15.15
C PHE A 113 4.13 4.91 13.83
N ASP A 114 4.49 6.19 13.85
CA ASP A 114 5.30 6.77 12.80
C ASP A 114 6.74 6.27 13.01
N ALA A 115 7.20 5.41 12.10
CA ALA A 115 8.53 4.83 12.15
C ALA A 115 9.60 5.74 11.51
N ILE A 116 9.50 7.05 11.69
CA ILE A 116 10.56 7.98 11.27
C ILE A 116 11.77 7.69 12.16
N ALA A 117 12.80 7.10 11.56
CA ALA A 117 14.08 6.94 12.27
C ALA A 117 14.69 8.32 12.59
N PRO A 118 15.03 8.61 13.85
CA PRO A 118 15.68 9.87 14.18
C PRO A 118 17.03 9.96 13.46
N ILE A 119 17.27 11.07 12.75
CA ILE A 119 18.58 11.37 12.17
C ILE A 119 19.42 11.96 13.29
N LEU A 120 20.40 11.20 13.76
CA LEU A 120 21.42 11.70 14.71
C LEU A 120 22.57 12.31 13.89
N TYR A 121 22.91 13.56 14.18
CA TYR A 121 24.05 14.27 13.60
C TYR A 121 25.27 14.12 14.52
#